data_a931d63d399806081d4a5f0509a514eb
#
_entry.id   a931d63d399806081d4a5f0509a514eb
#
_cell.length_a   1.000
_cell.length_b   1.000
_cell.length_c   1.000
_cell.angle_alpha   90.00
_cell.angle_beta   90.00
_cell.angle_gamma   90.00
#
_symmetry.space_group_name_H-M   'P 1'
#
loop_
_entity.id
_entity.type
_entity.pdbx_description
1 polymer ?
#
loop_
_entity_poly.entity_id
_entity_poly.type
_entity_poly.pdbx_seq_one_letter_code
_entity_poly.pdbx_strand_id
1 'polypeptide(L)'
;MITRRTLLRGVLAAGATAATGAVLAACSDSGTAPLRLAAGEEGGFFWEFAQLTAAAAERAALPVRIVPVRTAGSMENLAALASGDAELALSLADAAVSAMEAGAAFTALGKVYENYMQLAVRADSGIAGTAQLRGARISLGATGSGAELTGERILDVLGLAGPGDVTRLHLSMTDAGQALRDGTVDAVLWAGGVPTPSFADLGIALRLLDLSAELELLRVRFGPRYEPVLIPPGTYGQQTSVATIGLANLLLADPAVSDGAAGAIVEVLIDHAAELVPDQATGSQFLDRQSLIVTAGVPLHPGAAAAYRRHHG
;
A
#
# COMPACT_ATOMS: atom_id res chain seq x y z
N MET A 1 -11.12 74.44 -41.19
CA MET A 1 -12.06 75.60 -41.06
C MET A 1 -13.45 75.07 -40.70
N ILE A 2 -13.89 75.44 -39.48
CA ILE A 2 -15.24 75.83 -39.17
C ILE A 2 -16.30 74.67 -39.27
N THR A 3 -17.16 74.41 -38.37
CA THR A 3 -17.67 74.83 -37.05
C THR A 3 -18.82 73.89 -36.69
N ARG A 4 -18.84 73.43 -35.47
CA ARG A 4 -19.91 73.60 -34.44
C ARG A 4 -21.40 73.62 -34.82
N ARG A 5 -22.16 72.81 -34.02
CA ARG A 5 -23.50 73.01 -33.48
C ARG A 5 -24.67 72.71 -34.45
N THR A 6 -25.65 71.97 -34.06
CA THR A 6 -26.74 72.27 -33.10
C THR A 6 -27.66 71.04 -33.04
N LEU A 7 -27.92 70.48 -31.90
CA LEU A 7 -29.09 70.53 -31.06
C LEU A 7 -30.40 69.96 -31.60
N LEU A 8 -30.87 68.96 -30.87
CA LEU A 8 -32.17 68.89 -30.20
C LEU A 8 -33.38 68.19 -30.85
N ARG A 9 -33.88 67.30 -30.04
CA ARG A 9 -35.29 66.88 -29.81
C ARG A 9 -35.86 65.92 -30.87
N GLY A 10 -36.25 64.78 -30.45
CA GLY A 10 -37.38 64.44 -29.68
C GLY A 10 -37.85 63.02 -29.83
N VAL A 11 -38.47 62.62 -28.76
CA VAL A 11 -39.64 61.73 -28.67
C VAL A 11 -39.32 60.22 -28.40
N LEU A 12 -39.73 59.84 -27.19
CA LEU A 12 -40.04 58.52 -26.68
C LEU A 12 -40.77 57.61 -27.68
N ALA A 13 -40.24 56.32 -27.67
CA ALA A 13 -41.13 55.19 -27.90
C ALA A 13 -40.66 54.07 -26.98
N ALA A 14 -41.55 53.68 -26.06
CA ALA A 14 -41.35 52.55 -25.15
C ALA A 14 -41.31 51.23 -25.92
N GLY A 15 -40.22 50.46 -25.78
CA GLY A 15 -40.15 49.12 -26.24
C GLY A 15 -39.63 48.27 -25.11
N ALA A 16 -40.50 47.61 -24.38
CA ALA A 16 -40.19 46.62 -23.41
C ALA A 16 -39.61 45.35 -24.12
N THR A 17 -38.28 45.19 -24.13
CA THR A 17 -37.67 43.94 -24.49
C THR A 17 -37.30 43.20 -23.21
N ALA A 18 -38.05 42.12 -22.96
CA ALA A 18 -37.77 41.15 -21.92
C ALA A 18 -36.36 40.57 -22.14
N ALA A 19 -35.42 40.99 -21.30
CA ALA A 19 -34.14 40.34 -21.18
C ALA A 19 -34.35 38.99 -20.46
N THR A 20 -34.57 37.92 -21.23
CA THR A 20 -34.43 36.56 -20.77
C THR A 20 -32.96 36.37 -20.39
N GLY A 21 -32.66 36.57 -19.11
CA GLY A 21 -31.40 36.16 -18.52
C GLY A 21 -31.30 34.63 -18.63
N ALA A 22 -30.54 34.15 -19.59
CA ALA A 22 -30.06 32.82 -19.58
C ALA A 22 -29.15 32.71 -18.35
N VAL A 23 -29.69 32.20 -17.25
CA VAL A 23 -28.89 31.65 -16.14
C VAL A 23 -28.20 30.46 -16.75
N LEU A 24 -26.96 30.66 -17.22
CA LEU A 24 -26.00 29.57 -17.36
C LEU A 24 -25.85 28.99 -15.96
N ALA A 25 -26.62 27.95 -15.66
CA ALA A 25 -26.27 27.00 -14.63
C ALA A 25 -24.92 26.46 -15.05
N ALA A 26 -23.85 27.11 -14.59
CA ALA A 26 -22.57 26.44 -14.45
C ALA A 26 -22.88 25.21 -13.59
N CYS A 27 -23.01 24.06 -14.22
CA CYS A 27 -22.78 22.81 -13.54
C CYS A 27 -21.38 22.94 -12.96
N SER A 28 -21.32 23.44 -11.74
CA SER A 28 -20.15 23.20 -10.86
C SER A 28 -20.14 21.70 -10.79
N ASP A 29 -19.32 21.10 -11.61
CA ASP A 29 -18.80 19.77 -11.35
C ASP A 29 -18.10 19.90 -9.99
N SER A 30 -18.87 19.65 -8.94
CA SER A 30 -18.36 19.56 -7.56
C SER A 30 -17.58 18.27 -7.46
N GLY A 31 -16.69 18.06 -8.42
CA GLY A 31 -15.74 16.98 -8.42
C GLY A 31 -14.87 17.17 -7.19
N THR A 32 -15.15 16.39 -6.17
CA THR A 32 -14.27 16.25 -5.01
C THR A 32 -12.88 15.98 -5.55
N ALA A 33 -11.88 16.74 -5.09
CA ALA A 33 -10.50 16.53 -5.52
C ALA A 33 -10.13 15.05 -5.34
N PRO A 34 -9.44 14.44 -6.30
CA PRO A 34 -9.09 13.04 -6.21
C PRO A 34 -8.19 12.80 -5.01
N LEU A 35 -8.41 11.71 -4.30
CA LEU A 35 -7.51 11.23 -3.26
C LEU A 35 -6.43 10.35 -3.91
N ARG A 36 -5.19 10.80 -3.86
CA ARG A 36 -4.04 10.04 -4.34
C ARG A 36 -3.71 8.96 -3.32
N LEU A 37 -3.66 7.71 -3.75
CA LEU A 37 -3.30 6.56 -2.93
C LEU A 37 -1.88 6.11 -3.30
N ALA A 38 -0.91 6.46 -2.46
CA ALA A 38 0.45 5.97 -2.59
C ALA A 38 0.47 4.45 -2.33
N ALA A 39 0.88 3.68 -3.34
CA ALA A 39 0.70 2.24 -3.36
C ALA A 39 2.03 1.48 -3.33
N GLY A 40 2.69 1.29 -4.43
CA GLY A 40 3.91 0.52 -4.54
C GLY A 40 4.28 0.31 -5.99
N GLU A 41 5.21 -0.61 -6.23
CA GLU A 41 5.66 -0.93 -7.57
C GLU A 41 4.64 -1.81 -8.33
N GLU A 42 4.65 -1.70 -9.64
CA GLU A 42 3.83 -2.50 -10.55
C GLU A 42 4.17 -3.99 -10.40
N GLY A 43 3.14 -4.86 -10.42
CA GLY A 43 3.29 -6.30 -10.16
C GLY A 43 3.40 -6.65 -8.67
N GLY A 44 3.33 -5.67 -7.78
CA GLY A 44 3.26 -5.87 -6.33
C GLY A 44 1.82 -5.79 -5.82
N PHE A 45 1.57 -6.43 -4.67
CA PHE A 45 0.24 -6.49 -4.05
C PHE A 45 -0.33 -5.12 -3.68
N PHE A 46 0.50 -4.17 -3.25
CA PHE A 46 0.06 -2.82 -2.94
C PHE A 46 -0.56 -2.14 -4.17
N TRP A 47 0.10 -2.26 -5.30
CA TRP A 47 -0.37 -1.68 -6.55
C TRP A 47 -1.69 -2.30 -7.01
N GLU A 48 -1.78 -3.63 -7.02
CA GLU A 48 -3.00 -4.33 -7.40
C GLU A 48 -4.17 -4.00 -6.47
N PHE A 49 -3.95 -4.04 -5.16
CA PHE A 49 -4.96 -3.67 -4.17
C PHE A 49 -5.44 -2.22 -4.34
N ALA A 50 -4.54 -1.28 -4.61
CA ALA A 50 -4.91 0.12 -4.83
C ALA A 50 -5.77 0.28 -6.10
N GLN A 51 -5.45 -0.44 -7.17
CA GLN A 51 -6.27 -0.43 -8.39
C GLN A 51 -7.66 -1.03 -8.16
N LEU A 52 -7.74 -2.17 -7.47
CA LEU A 52 -9.03 -2.79 -7.11
C LEU A 52 -9.85 -1.86 -6.22
N THR A 53 -9.23 -1.20 -5.25
CA THR A 53 -9.90 -0.24 -4.36
C THR A 53 -10.44 0.95 -5.14
N ALA A 54 -9.65 1.51 -6.07
CA ALA A 54 -10.10 2.61 -6.93
C ALA A 54 -11.27 2.19 -7.82
N ALA A 55 -11.19 1.01 -8.44
CA ALA A 55 -12.25 0.49 -9.29
C ALA A 55 -13.54 0.17 -8.50
N ALA A 56 -13.42 -0.39 -7.28
CA ALA A 56 -14.56 -0.66 -6.42
C ALA A 56 -15.24 0.65 -5.96
N ALA A 57 -14.45 1.67 -5.59
CA ALA A 57 -14.96 2.99 -5.24
C ALA A 57 -15.74 3.65 -6.40
N GLU A 58 -15.25 3.52 -7.63
CA GLU A 58 -15.91 4.01 -8.82
C GLU A 58 -17.23 3.27 -9.09
N ARG A 59 -17.22 1.93 -9.06
CA ARG A 59 -18.43 1.10 -9.22
C ARG A 59 -19.49 1.39 -8.15
N ALA A 60 -19.07 1.61 -6.92
CA ALA A 60 -19.95 1.98 -5.81
C ALA A 60 -20.44 3.43 -5.89
N ALA A 61 -20.04 4.19 -6.91
CA ALA A 61 -20.36 5.60 -7.10
C ALA A 61 -20.08 6.44 -5.83
N LEU A 62 -18.95 6.18 -5.17
CA LEU A 62 -18.59 6.93 -3.97
C LEU A 62 -18.42 8.41 -4.28
N PRO A 63 -18.67 9.29 -3.29
CA PRO A 63 -18.41 10.73 -3.41
C PRO A 63 -16.91 11.08 -3.40
N VAL A 64 -16.05 10.10 -3.64
CA VAL A 64 -14.59 10.25 -3.67
C VAL A 64 -14.01 9.48 -4.87
N ARG A 65 -13.01 10.05 -5.51
CA ARG A 65 -12.26 9.39 -6.57
C ARG A 65 -10.86 9.04 -6.05
N ILE A 66 -10.51 7.76 -6.04
CA ILE A 66 -9.19 7.28 -5.63
C ILE A 66 -8.31 7.16 -6.87
N VAL A 67 -7.09 7.68 -6.79
CA VAL A 67 -6.09 7.61 -7.86
C VAL A 67 -4.83 6.94 -7.33
N PRO A 68 -4.54 5.69 -7.71
CA PRO A 68 -3.31 5.01 -7.33
C PRO A 68 -2.07 5.74 -7.87
N VAL A 69 -1.05 5.87 -7.03
CA VAL A 69 0.25 6.47 -7.34
C VAL A 69 1.34 5.43 -7.13
N ARG A 70 2.22 5.27 -8.12
CA ARG A 70 3.36 4.34 -8.04
C ARG A 70 4.44 4.88 -7.12
N THR A 71 5.01 3.99 -6.33
CA THR A 71 6.11 4.25 -5.42
C THR A 71 6.96 2.98 -5.28
N ALA A 72 8.04 3.05 -4.52
CA ALA A 72 8.81 1.85 -4.14
C ALA A 72 8.16 1.04 -3.00
N GLY A 73 7.16 1.60 -2.28
CA GLY A 73 6.45 0.92 -1.19
C GLY A 73 6.38 1.72 0.10
N SER A 74 6.31 1.04 1.25
CA SER A 74 5.88 1.61 2.53
C SER A 74 6.58 2.91 2.94
N MET A 75 7.90 2.98 2.83
CA MET A 75 8.65 4.16 3.29
C MET A 75 8.43 5.36 2.38
N GLU A 76 8.40 5.14 1.05
CA GLU A 76 8.10 6.19 0.08
C GLU A 76 6.63 6.61 0.18
N ASN A 77 5.70 5.66 0.43
CA ASN A 77 4.29 5.95 0.66
C ASN A 77 4.08 6.86 1.88
N LEU A 78 4.77 6.57 2.98
CA LEU A 78 4.72 7.39 4.20
C LEU A 78 5.35 8.76 3.97
N ALA A 79 6.41 8.85 3.17
CA ALA A 79 7.00 10.14 2.79
C ALA A 79 6.03 10.96 1.91
N ALA A 80 5.36 10.34 0.95
CA ALA A 80 4.35 11.00 0.11
C ALA A 80 3.15 11.50 0.95
N LEU A 81 2.73 10.74 1.95
CA LEU A 81 1.69 11.17 2.89
C LEU A 81 2.16 12.37 3.72
N ALA A 82 3.39 12.33 4.23
CA ALA A 82 3.94 13.41 5.07
C ALA A 82 4.21 14.70 4.27
N SER A 83 4.54 14.62 2.98
CA SER A 83 4.75 15.78 2.10
C SER A 83 3.45 16.35 1.52
N GLY A 84 2.32 15.64 1.63
CA GLY A 84 1.06 15.98 0.98
C GLY A 84 1.05 15.64 -0.52
N ASP A 85 1.96 14.81 -0.99
CA ASP A 85 1.94 14.28 -2.37
C ASP A 85 0.90 13.15 -2.54
N ALA A 86 0.42 12.59 -1.44
CA ALA A 86 -0.69 11.66 -1.39
C ALA A 86 -1.57 11.91 -0.16
N GLU A 87 -2.87 11.65 -0.27
CA GLU A 87 -3.84 11.74 0.82
C GLU A 87 -4.05 10.39 1.49
N LEU A 88 -3.74 9.32 0.80
CA LEU A 88 -3.86 7.93 1.26
C LEU A 88 -2.55 7.18 1.00
N ALA A 89 -2.24 6.22 1.84
CA ALA A 89 -1.03 5.40 1.70
C ALA A 89 -1.26 3.95 2.13
N LEU A 90 -0.68 2.99 1.41
CA LEU A 90 -0.52 1.62 1.89
C LEU A 90 0.83 1.49 2.61
N SER A 91 0.85 0.84 3.76
CA SER A 91 2.08 0.64 4.51
C SER A 91 2.06 -0.64 5.32
N LEU A 92 3.22 -1.29 5.43
CA LEU A 92 3.43 -2.30 6.46
C LEU A 92 3.32 -1.66 7.85
N ALA A 93 2.72 -2.37 8.78
CA ALA A 93 2.46 -1.87 10.13
C ALA A 93 3.74 -1.48 10.88
N ASP A 94 4.84 -2.19 10.66
CA ASP A 94 6.10 -1.89 11.31
C ASP A 94 6.75 -0.60 10.78
N ALA A 95 6.61 -0.31 9.49
CA ALA A 95 7.02 0.95 8.88
C ALA A 95 6.15 2.12 9.38
N ALA A 96 4.81 1.94 9.39
CA ALA A 96 3.88 2.95 9.88
C ALA A 96 4.14 3.32 11.34
N VAL A 97 4.29 2.31 12.22
CA VAL A 97 4.55 2.58 13.64
C VAL A 97 5.91 3.26 13.84
N SER A 98 6.95 2.84 13.11
CA SER A 98 8.25 3.52 13.21
C SER A 98 8.20 4.98 12.75
N ALA A 99 7.43 5.28 11.70
CA ALA A 99 7.23 6.65 11.26
C ALA A 99 6.46 7.50 12.31
N MET A 100 5.43 6.92 12.96
CA MET A 100 4.73 7.58 14.06
C MET A 100 5.65 7.84 15.26
N GLU A 101 6.47 6.88 15.64
CA GLU A 101 7.46 7.02 16.71
C GLU A 101 8.49 8.12 16.38
N ALA A 102 8.77 8.34 15.09
CA ALA A 102 9.58 9.43 14.58
C ALA A 102 8.83 10.78 14.45
N GLY A 103 7.53 10.83 14.79
CA GLY A 103 6.74 12.06 14.80
C GLY A 103 5.85 12.28 13.58
N ALA A 104 5.72 11.32 12.66
CA ALA A 104 4.80 11.43 11.53
C ALA A 104 3.34 11.38 11.99
N ALA A 105 2.49 12.20 11.37
CA ALA A 105 1.07 12.33 11.70
C ALA A 105 0.23 11.75 10.57
N PHE A 106 -0.50 10.67 10.87
CA PHE A 106 -1.49 10.04 10.01
C PHE A 106 -2.45 9.20 10.85
N THR A 107 -3.51 8.71 10.23
CA THR A 107 -4.51 7.85 10.85
C THR A 107 -4.74 6.60 9.97
N ALA A 108 -5.25 5.53 10.56
CA ALA A 108 -5.58 4.32 9.81
C ALA A 108 -7.04 4.31 9.38
N LEU A 109 -7.29 3.91 8.14
CA LEU A 109 -8.63 3.52 7.68
C LEU A 109 -8.90 2.05 8.02
N GLY A 110 -7.87 1.21 8.05
CA GLY A 110 -7.98 -0.18 8.51
C GLY A 110 -6.77 -1.03 8.15
N LYS A 111 -6.74 -2.27 8.71
CA LYS A 111 -5.87 -3.35 8.25
C LYS A 111 -6.49 -4.00 7.02
N VAL A 112 -5.83 -3.97 5.88
CA VAL A 112 -6.43 -4.42 4.62
C VAL A 112 -6.07 -5.85 4.23
N TYR A 113 -4.91 -6.34 4.57
CA TYR A 113 -4.50 -7.75 4.43
C TYR A 113 -3.21 -8.04 5.20
N GLU A 114 -2.78 -9.30 5.18
CA GLU A 114 -1.52 -9.74 5.77
C GLU A 114 -0.47 -9.91 4.68
N ASN A 115 0.68 -9.28 4.83
CA ASN A 115 1.87 -9.57 4.03
C ASN A 115 2.70 -10.66 4.69
N TYR A 116 3.23 -11.55 3.87
CA TYR A 116 4.16 -12.59 4.28
C TYR A 116 5.58 -12.15 3.92
N MET A 117 6.47 -12.16 4.90
CA MET A 117 7.91 -12.02 4.63
C MET A 117 8.39 -13.32 4.01
N GLN A 118 8.88 -13.26 2.80
CA GLN A 118 9.30 -14.42 2.04
C GLN A 118 10.80 -14.30 1.75
N LEU A 119 11.57 -15.26 2.22
CA LEU A 119 13.01 -15.34 1.96
C LEU A 119 13.26 -16.57 1.12
N ALA A 120 13.64 -16.37 -0.13
CA ALA A 120 13.85 -17.44 -1.10
C ALA A 120 15.30 -17.50 -1.58
N VAL A 121 15.72 -18.72 -1.85
CA VAL A 121 16.97 -19.06 -2.54
C VAL A 121 16.67 -20.02 -3.69
N ARG A 122 17.59 -20.22 -4.61
CA ARG A 122 17.49 -21.31 -5.59
C ARG A 122 17.49 -22.65 -4.86
N ALA A 123 16.64 -23.59 -5.27
CA ALA A 123 16.54 -24.90 -4.62
C ALA A 123 17.84 -25.72 -4.73
N ASP A 124 18.64 -25.47 -5.77
CA ASP A 124 19.93 -26.11 -6.03
C ASP A 124 21.11 -25.41 -5.32
N SER A 125 20.89 -24.32 -4.58
CA SER A 125 21.92 -23.63 -3.81
C SER A 125 22.33 -24.42 -2.56
N GLY A 126 23.52 -24.12 -2.04
CA GLY A 126 23.99 -24.65 -0.75
C GLY A 126 23.32 -24.06 0.49
N ILE A 127 22.43 -23.04 0.32
CA ILE A 127 21.75 -22.36 1.41
C ILE A 127 20.47 -23.13 1.74
N ALA A 128 20.44 -23.79 2.89
CA ALA A 128 19.29 -24.57 3.36
C ALA A 128 18.52 -23.90 4.52
N GLY A 129 19.09 -22.86 5.13
CA GLY A 129 18.49 -22.11 6.23
C GLY A 129 19.19 -20.78 6.48
N THR A 130 18.63 -19.96 7.35
CA THR A 130 19.10 -18.59 7.66
C THR A 130 20.55 -18.54 8.19
N ALA A 131 21.00 -19.59 8.88
CA ALA A 131 22.38 -19.68 9.39
C ALA A 131 23.46 -19.68 8.29
N GLN A 132 23.10 -19.97 7.04
CA GLN A 132 24.02 -20.04 5.89
C GLN A 132 24.04 -18.77 5.03
N LEU A 133 23.36 -17.71 5.47
CA LEU A 133 23.29 -16.45 4.74
C LEU A 133 24.55 -15.59 4.86
N ARG A 134 25.44 -15.86 5.81
CA ARG A 134 26.68 -15.08 5.95
C ARG A 134 27.51 -15.14 4.67
N GLY A 135 27.89 -13.96 4.18
CA GLY A 135 28.63 -13.79 2.92
C GLY A 135 27.74 -13.81 1.66
N ALA A 136 26.44 -14.09 1.80
CA ALA A 136 25.52 -14.12 0.66
C ALA A 136 25.23 -12.73 0.10
N ARG A 137 24.91 -12.69 -1.18
CA ARG A 137 24.32 -11.52 -1.88
C ARG A 137 22.81 -11.59 -1.73
N ILE A 138 22.21 -10.67 -1.01
CA ILE A 138 20.78 -10.70 -0.68
C ILE A 138 20.10 -9.45 -1.21
N SER A 139 19.06 -9.61 -2.01
CA SER A 139 18.15 -8.51 -2.34
C SER A 139 17.13 -8.35 -1.21
N LEU A 140 17.00 -7.14 -0.66
CA LEU A 140 16.07 -6.81 0.43
C LEU A 140 14.81 -6.06 -0.05
N GLY A 141 14.57 -6.04 -1.36
CA GLY A 141 13.54 -5.21 -1.98
C GLY A 141 14.07 -3.87 -2.47
N ALA A 142 13.24 -3.09 -3.13
CA ALA A 142 13.60 -1.77 -3.63
C ALA A 142 13.93 -0.81 -2.48
N THR A 143 14.82 0.14 -2.72
CA THR A 143 15.10 1.23 -1.76
C THR A 143 13.81 2.00 -1.45
N GLY A 144 13.51 2.24 -0.19
CA GLY A 144 12.27 2.89 0.26
C GLY A 144 11.07 1.94 0.37
N SER A 145 11.27 0.63 0.18
CA SER A 145 10.21 -0.36 0.40
C SER A 145 10.08 -0.75 1.89
N GLY A 146 8.92 -1.29 2.26
CA GLY A 146 8.73 -1.91 3.56
C GLY A 146 9.54 -3.20 3.73
N ALA A 147 9.78 -3.91 2.62
CA ALA A 147 10.62 -5.11 2.62
C ALA A 147 12.07 -4.80 2.99
N GLU A 148 12.62 -3.67 2.53
CA GLU A 148 13.95 -3.19 2.93
C GLU A 148 14.03 -2.99 4.45
N LEU A 149 13.09 -2.23 5.03
CA LEU A 149 13.05 -1.97 6.47
C LEU A 149 12.96 -3.27 7.28
N THR A 150 12.00 -4.13 6.94
CA THR A 150 11.81 -5.39 7.67
C THR A 150 12.98 -6.36 7.42
N GLY A 151 13.53 -6.36 6.22
CA GLY A 151 14.69 -7.15 5.85
C GLY A 151 15.93 -6.80 6.68
N GLU A 152 16.21 -5.51 6.86
CA GLU A 152 17.31 -5.06 7.73
C GLU A 152 17.08 -5.50 9.19
N ARG A 153 15.84 -5.48 9.68
CA ARG A 153 15.50 -5.98 11.02
C ARG A 153 15.70 -7.48 11.15
N ILE A 154 15.35 -8.24 10.11
CA ILE A 154 15.61 -9.69 10.06
C ILE A 154 17.11 -9.96 10.06
N LEU A 155 17.89 -9.26 9.24
CA LEU A 155 19.36 -9.39 9.25
C LEU A 155 19.96 -9.03 10.62
N ASP A 156 19.39 -8.03 11.29
CA ASP A 156 19.84 -7.61 12.61
C ASP A 156 19.63 -8.70 13.68
N VAL A 157 18.46 -9.33 13.74
CA VAL A 157 18.21 -10.43 14.69
C VAL A 157 18.97 -11.72 14.34
N LEU A 158 19.32 -11.89 13.05
CA LEU A 158 20.21 -12.95 12.60
C LEU A 158 21.70 -12.71 12.93
N GLY A 159 22.06 -11.52 13.44
CA GLY A 159 23.46 -11.13 13.67
C GLY A 159 24.25 -10.91 12.37
N LEU A 160 23.54 -10.47 11.32
CA LEU A 160 24.06 -10.20 9.97
C LEU A 160 23.98 -8.70 9.59
N ALA A 161 23.81 -7.81 10.59
CA ALA A 161 23.72 -6.37 10.37
C ALA A 161 25.06 -5.70 10.07
N GLY A 162 26.18 -6.36 10.42
CA GLY A 162 27.54 -5.80 10.27
C GLY A 162 27.94 -5.55 8.82
N PRO A 163 28.83 -4.58 8.60
CA PRO A 163 29.42 -4.35 7.28
C PRO A 163 30.17 -5.61 6.81
N GLY A 164 29.79 -6.15 5.65
CA GLY A 164 30.42 -7.34 5.08
C GLY A 164 29.87 -8.68 5.58
N ASP A 165 28.91 -8.70 6.52
CA ASP A 165 28.22 -9.93 6.89
C ASP A 165 27.45 -10.53 5.72
N VAL A 166 26.80 -9.67 4.94
CA VAL A 166 26.12 -9.98 3.67
C VAL A 166 26.32 -8.83 2.69
N THR A 167 26.21 -9.12 1.40
CA THR A 167 26.13 -8.06 0.37
C THR A 167 24.67 -7.72 0.14
N ARG A 168 24.26 -6.50 0.54
CA ARG A 168 22.90 -6.00 0.37
C ARG A 168 22.70 -5.45 -1.03
N LEU A 169 21.60 -5.84 -1.67
CA LEU A 169 21.13 -5.29 -2.94
C LEU A 169 19.70 -4.79 -2.76
N HIS A 170 19.36 -3.72 -3.47
CA HIS A 170 18.03 -3.12 -3.44
C HIS A 170 17.47 -3.14 -4.85
N LEU A 171 16.77 -4.21 -5.17
CA LEU A 171 16.20 -4.46 -6.49
C LEU A 171 14.68 -4.37 -6.44
N SER A 172 14.07 -3.97 -7.54
CA SER A 172 12.63 -4.11 -7.72
C SER A 172 12.24 -5.60 -7.61
N MET A 173 10.99 -5.89 -7.35
CA MET A 173 10.50 -7.27 -7.21
C MET A 173 10.78 -8.10 -8.47
N THR A 174 10.58 -7.51 -9.66
CA THR A 174 10.86 -8.15 -10.94
C THR A 174 12.34 -8.39 -11.17
N ASP A 175 13.17 -7.37 -10.90
CA ASP A 175 14.63 -7.48 -11.07
C ASP A 175 15.24 -8.45 -10.06
N ALA A 176 14.73 -8.51 -8.83
CA ALA A 176 15.15 -9.45 -7.81
C ALA A 176 14.89 -10.90 -8.21
N GLY A 177 13.70 -11.18 -8.77
CA GLY A 177 13.37 -12.50 -9.32
C GLY A 177 14.32 -12.89 -10.45
N GLN A 178 14.56 -11.97 -11.38
CA GLN A 178 15.50 -12.17 -12.48
C GLN A 178 16.93 -12.42 -11.97
N ALA A 179 17.40 -11.61 -11.02
CA ALA A 179 18.73 -11.74 -10.42
C ALA A 179 18.92 -13.09 -9.69
N LEU A 180 17.87 -13.59 -9.02
CA LEU A 180 17.90 -14.90 -8.38
C LEU A 180 17.97 -16.02 -9.42
N ARG A 181 17.20 -15.94 -10.52
CA ARG A 181 17.24 -16.88 -11.63
C ARG A 181 18.64 -16.93 -12.25
N ASP A 182 19.23 -15.78 -12.50
CA ASP A 182 20.53 -15.65 -13.17
C ASP A 182 21.72 -15.90 -12.22
N GLY A 183 21.46 -16.12 -10.92
CA GLY A 183 22.48 -16.36 -9.90
C GLY A 183 23.36 -15.14 -9.59
N THR A 184 22.89 -13.94 -9.89
CA THR A 184 23.58 -12.67 -9.53
C THR A 184 23.28 -12.26 -8.10
N VAL A 185 22.20 -12.77 -7.49
CA VAL A 185 21.95 -12.81 -6.05
C VAL A 185 21.79 -14.24 -5.56
N ASP A 186 22.11 -14.47 -4.29
CA ASP A 186 22.03 -15.78 -3.65
C ASP A 186 20.71 -15.99 -2.93
N ALA A 187 20.10 -14.89 -2.45
CA ALA A 187 18.81 -14.89 -1.79
C ALA A 187 18.02 -13.61 -2.13
N VAL A 188 16.71 -13.72 -2.06
CA VAL A 188 15.78 -12.58 -2.19
C VAL A 188 14.82 -12.60 -1.02
N LEU A 189 14.68 -11.46 -0.35
CA LEU A 189 13.67 -11.23 0.67
C LEU A 189 12.69 -10.18 0.16
N TRP A 190 11.41 -10.47 0.31
CA TRP A 190 10.33 -9.54 -0.04
C TRP A 190 9.13 -9.69 0.89
N ALA A 191 8.28 -8.67 0.93
CA ALA A 191 6.99 -8.68 1.59
C ALA A 191 5.89 -8.72 0.53
N GLY A 192 4.99 -9.69 0.61
CA GLY A 192 3.91 -9.81 -0.37
C GLY A 192 2.86 -10.84 -0.01
N GLY A 193 1.82 -10.90 -0.82
CA GLY A 193 0.85 -11.99 -0.77
C GLY A 193 1.42 -13.30 -1.29
N VAL A 194 0.66 -14.37 -1.13
CA VAL A 194 1.08 -15.73 -1.47
C VAL A 194 0.07 -16.36 -2.43
N PRO A 195 0.51 -16.77 -3.64
CA PRO A 195 1.82 -16.54 -4.25
C PRO A 195 2.02 -15.09 -4.72
N THR A 196 3.27 -14.64 -4.77
CA THR A 196 3.63 -13.35 -5.39
C THR A 196 3.90 -13.57 -6.88
N PRO A 197 3.22 -12.86 -7.80
CA PRO A 197 3.31 -13.11 -9.24
C PRO A 197 4.74 -13.11 -9.79
N SER A 198 5.55 -12.13 -9.40
CA SER A 198 6.94 -12.00 -9.87
C SER A 198 7.84 -13.20 -9.55
N PHE A 199 7.43 -14.07 -8.62
CA PHE A 199 8.18 -15.27 -8.21
C PHE A 199 7.49 -16.57 -8.59
N ALA A 200 6.20 -16.54 -8.98
CA ALA A 200 5.45 -17.73 -9.32
C ALA A 200 5.98 -18.44 -10.58
N ASP A 201 6.41 -17.68 -11.58
CA ASP A 201 6.78 -18.17 -12.90
C ASP A 201 8.24 -17.86 -13.29
N LEU A 202 9.18 -17.98 -12.33
CA LEU A 202 10.61 -17.72 -12.59
C LEU A 202 11.28 -18.77 -13.49
N GLY A 203 10.64 -19.93 -13.72
CA GLY A 203 11.22 -21.03 -14.49
C GLY A 203 12.38 -21.76 -13.79
N ILE A 204 12.56 -21.53 -12.49
CA ILE A 204 13.51 -22.22 -11.61
C ILE A 204 12.82 -22.73 -10.36
N ALA A 205 13.34 -23.78 -9.77
CA ALA A 205 12.86 -24.24 -8.48
C ALA A 205 13.40 -23.34 -7.35
N LEU A 206 12.49 -22.88 -6.49
CA LEU A 206 12.83 -22.10 -5.31
C LEU A 206 12.80 -22.94 -4.04
N ARG A 207 13.59 -22.54 -3.05
CA ARG A 207 13.47 -22.97 -1.66
C ARG A 207 13.17 -21.74 -0.82
N LEU A 208 12.03 -21.76 -0.12
CA LEU A 208 11.73 -20.78 0.91
C LEU A 208 12.45 -21.16 2.20
N LEU A 209 13.02 -20.19 2.87
CA LEU A 209 13.68 -20.39 4.17
C LEU A 209 12.68 -20.09 5.29
N ASP A 210 12.66 -20.95 6.30
CA ASP A 210 11.86 -20.78 7.51
C ASP A 210 12.40 -19.61 8.34
N LEU A 211 11.52 -18.67 8.72
CA LEU A 211 11.83 -17.49 9.52
C LEU A 211 11.18 -17.53 10.91
N SER A 212 10.61 -18.66 11.31
CA SER A 212 9.90 -18.77 12.59
C SER A 212 10.77 -18.56 13.82
N ALA A 213 12.05 -18.93 13.71
CA ALA A 213 13.02 -18.78 14.81
C ALA A 213 13.34 -17.30 15.11
N GLU A 214 13.21 -16.41 14.13
CA GLU A 214 13.50 -14.98 14.23
C GLU A 214 12.34 -14.19 14.84
N LEU A 215 11.13 -14.75 14.86
CA LEU A 215 9.91 -14.05 15.23
C LEU A 215 9.95 -13.44 16.64
N GLU A 216 10.32 -14.22 17.64
CA GLU A 216 10.35 -13.72 19.02
C GLU A 216 11.44 -12.66 19.25
N LEU A 217 12.57 -12.78 18.57
CA LEU A 217 13.63 -11.77 18.63
C LEU A 217 13.18 -10.46 17.98
N LEU A 218 12.46 -10.54 16.84
CA LEU A 218 11.85 -9.36 16.20
C LEU A 218 10.83 -8.69 17.12
N ARG A 219 9.96 -9.47 17.77
CA ARG A 219 8.96 -8.95 18.72
C ARG A 219 9.61 -8.25 19.91
N VAL A 220 10.62 -8.85 20.49
CA VAL A 220 11.35 -8.27 21.63
C VAL A 220 12.05 -6.98 21.24
N ARG A 221 12.65 -6.93 20.05
CA ARG A 221 13.49 -5.80 19.65
C ARG A 221 12.72 -4.66 18.98
N PHE A 222 11.69 -4.99 18.19
CA PHE A 222 10.96 -4.04 17.35
C PHE A 222 9.46 -3.96 17.64
N GLY A 223 8.99 -4.66 18.69
CA GLY A 223 7.60 -4.61 19.15
C GLY A 223 6.71 -5.74 18.59
N PRO A 224 5.49 -5.90 19.12
CA PRO A 224 4.65 -7.09 18.96
C PRO A 224 3.82 -7.11 17.65
N ARG A 225 4.32 -6.51 16.58
CA ARG A 225 3.56 -6.36 15.32
C ARG A 225 3.88 -7.43 14.25
N TYR A 226 4.69 -8.40 14.60
CA TYR A 226 5.08 -9.53 13.76
C TYR A 226 4.27 -10.76 14.16
N GLU A 227 3.61 -11.42 13.19
CA GLU A 227 2.73 -12.54 13.45
C GLU A 227 3.27 -13.84 12.85
N PRO A 228 3.07 -15.01 13.50
CA PRO A 228 3.44 -16.28 12.92
C PRO A 228 2.45 -16.62 11.81
N VAL A 229 2.94 -16.87 10.61
CA VAL A 229 2.12 -17.28 9.46
C VAL A 229 2.77 -18.46 8.74
N LEU A 230 1.96 -19.20 7.99
CA LEU A 230 2.41 -20.35 7.20
C LEU A 230 2.16 -20.11 5.72
N ILE A 231 3.22 -20.20 4.91
CA ILE A 231 3.08 -20.29 3.46
C ILE A 231 2.61 -21.71 3.14
N PRO A 232 1.47 -21.89 2.46
CA PRO A 232 0.90 -23.21 2.21
C PRO A 232 1.76 -24.06 1.28
N PRO A 233 1.63 -25.40 1.35
CA PRO A 233 2.27 -26.29 0.39
C PRO A 233 1.75 -26.02 -1.02
N GLY A 234 2.57 -26.29 -2.03
CA GLY A 234 2.28 -25.98 -3.43
C GLY A 234 2.75 -24.59 -3.87
N THR A 235 2.91 -23.65 -2.95
CA THR A 235 3.42 -22.31 -3.25
C THR A 235 4.85 -22.41 -3.77
N TYR A 236 5.09 -21.87 -4.96
CA TYR A 236 6.40 -21.94 -5.68
C TYR A 236 6.98 -23.37 -5.77
N GLY A 237 6.12 -24.39 -5.78
CA GLY A 237 6.54 -25.79 -5.86
C GLY A 237 7.00 -26.41 -4.54
N GLN A 238 6.84 -25.72 -3.38
CA GLN A 238 7.17 -26.27 -2.07
C GLN A 238 6.27 -27.46 -1.74
N GLN A 239 6.85 -28.56 -1.25
CA GLN A 239 6.09 -29.77 -0.91
C GLN A 239 5.40 -29.66 0.46
N THR A 240 5.95 -28.86 1.35
CA THR A 240 5.45 -28.66 2.72
C THR A 240 5.19 -27.18 2.97
N SER A 241 4.39 -26.88 3.98
CA SER A 241 4.26 -25.50 4.46
C SER A 241 5.59 -24.98 5.00
N VAL A 242 5.81 -23.67 4.85
CA VAL A 242 6.99 -22.99 5.39
C VAL A 242 6.52 -21.92 6.37
N ALA A 243 7.04 -21.98 7.61
CA ALA A 243 6.73 -20.99 8.62
C ALA A 243 7.50 -19.70 8.34
N THR A 244 6.80 -18.57 8.48
CA THR A 244 7.39 -17.27 8.24
C THR A 244 6.71 -16.20 9.09
N ILE A 245 7.03 -14.94 8.82
CA ILE A 245 6.59 -13.76 9.56
C ILE A 245 5.52 -13.04 8.75
N GLY A 246 4.37 -12.81 9.36
CA GLY A 246 3.29 -11.99 8.86
C GLY A 246 3.41 -10.56 9.36
N LEU A 247 3.02 -9.61 8.52
CA LEU A 247 2.93 -8.19 8.81
C LEU A 247 1.61 -7.63 8.27
N ALA A 248 0.86 -6.99 9.16
CA ALA A 248 -0.36 -6.30 8.75
C ALA A 248 -0.05 -5.20 7.73
N ASN A 249 -0.87 -5.14 6.70
CA ASN A 249 -0.93 -4.00 5.79
C ASN A 249 -2.00 -3.04 6.22
N LEU A 250 -1.66 -1.78 6.34
CA LEU A 250 -2.56 -0.70 6.74
C LEU A 250 -2.86 0.20 5.54
N LEU A 251 -4.12 0.55 5.40
CA LEU A 251 -4.53 1.70 4.60
C LEU A 251 -4.56 2.91 5.54
N LEU A 252 -3.71 3.88 5.25
CA LEU A 252 -3.51 5.10 6.04
C LEU A 252 -4.11 6.30 5.30
N ALA A 253 -4.45 7.33 6.08
CA ALA A 253 -4.96 8.58 5.57
C ALA A 253 -4.29 9.78 6.26
N ASP A 254 -4.09 10.85 5.50
CA ASP A 254 -3.77 12.16 6.06
C ASP A 254 -4.91 12.60 6.99
N PRO A 255 -4.62 13.19 8.16
CA PRO A 255 -5.64 13.66 9.09
C PRO A 255 -6.61 14.70 8.50
N ALA A 256 -6.24 15.37 7.41
CA ALA A 256 -7.09 16.33 6.70
C ALA A 256 -8.12 15.68 5.76
N VAL A 257 -8.03 14.38 5.51
CA VAL A 257 -9.08 13.64 4.78
C VAL A 257 -10.39 13.77 5.56
N SER A 258 -11.48 14.12 4.88
CA SER A 258 -12.75 14.34 5.58
C SER A 258 -13.33 13.05 6.16
N ASP A 259 -14.06 13.16 7.27
CA ASP A 259 -14.75 12.01 7.90
C ASP A 259 -15.68 11.28 6.92
N GLY A 260 -16.35 12.04 6.04
CA GLY A 260 -17.22 11.47 5.02
C GLY A 260 -16.45 10.64 3.99
N ALA A 261 -15.30 11.13 3.52
CA ALA A 261 -14.45 10.41 2.57
C ALA A 261 -13.84 9.14 3.21
N ALA A 262 -13.29 9.28 4.42
CA ALA A 262 -12.72 8.17 5.16
C ALA A 262 -13.77 7.07 5.46
N GLY A 263 -14.96 7.49 5.87
CA GLY A 263 -16.10 6.58 6.10
C GLY A 263 -16.52 5.85 4.83
N ALA A 264 -16.64 6.57 3.71
CA ALA A 264 -17.01 5.98 2.42
C ALA A 264 -15.99 4.94 1.94
N ILE A 265 -14.69 5.18 2.13
CA ILE A 265 -13.65 4.21 1.79
C ILE A 265 -13.78 2.96 2.67
N VAL A 266 -14.06 3.11 3.96
CA VAL A 266 -14.28 1.95 4.87
C VAL A 266 -15.50 1.14 4.45
N GLU A 267 -16.59 1.77 4.00
CA GLU A 267 -17.76 1.04 3.44
C GLU A 267 -17.34 0.17 2.24
N VAL A 268 -16.47 0.66 1.34
CA VAL A 268 -15.92 -0.17 0.25
C VAL A 268 -15.11 -1.34 0.79
N LEU A 269 -14.26 -1.13 1.80
CA LEU A 269 -13.48 -2.21 2.40
C LEU A 269 -14.36 -3.31 3.00
N ILE A 270 -15.55 -2.96 3.50
CA ILE A 270 -16.49 -3.88 4.13
C ILE A 270 -17.41 -4.55 3.11
N ASP A 271 -18.07 -3.74 2.28
CA ASP A 271 -19.17 -4.21 1.43
C ASP A 271 -18.68 -4.80 0.11
N HIS A 272 -17.48 -4.39 -0.35
CA HIS A 272 -16.84 -4.87 -1.57
C HIS A 272 -15.60 -5.72 -1.32
N ALA A 273 -15.44 -6.26 -0.11
CA ALA A 273 -14.26 -7.03 0.32
C ALA A 273 -13.81 -8.09 -0.69
N ALA A 274 -14.75 -8.83 -1.28
CA ALA A 274 -14.47 -9.88 -2.26
C ALA A 274 -13.90 -9.34 -3.58
N GLU A 275 -14.19 -8.08 -3.94
CA GLU A 275 -13.70 -7.43 -5.14
C GLU A 275 -12.29 -6.85 -4.99
N LEU A 276 -11.82 -6.77 -3.75
CA LEU A 276 -10.51 -6.21 -3.40
C LEU A 276 -9.42 -7.28 -3.28
N VAL A 277 -9.75 -8.53 -3.53
CA VAL A 277 -8.81 -9.65 -3.49
C VAL A 277 -8.17 -9.81 -4.86
N PRO A 278 -6.85 -9.64 -5.00
CA PRO A 278 -6.15 -9.96 -6.26
C PRO A 278 -6.35 -11.42 -6.65
N ASP A 279 -6.55 -11.71 -7.93
CA ASP A 279 -6.82 -13.06 -8.45
C ASP A 279 -5.76 -14.09 -8.05
N GLN A 280 -4.51 -13.64 -7.86
CA GLN A 280 -3.38 -14.48 -7.47
C GLN A 280 -3.32 -14.78 -5.97
N ALA A 281 -4.11 -14.08 -5.16
CA ALA A 281 -4.02 -14.12 -3.71
C ALA A 281 -4.83 -15.28 -3.09
N THR A 282 -4.45 -16.51 -3.35
CA THR A 282 -5.18 -17.69 -2.87
C THR A 282 -4.89 -18.08 -1.42
N GLY A 283 -3.88 -17.50 -0.78
CA GLY A 283 -3.42 -17.91 0.56
C GLY A 283 -3.36 -16.80 1.61
N SER A 284 -3.62 -15.56 1.25
CA SER A 284 -3.53 -14.42 2.17
C SER A 284 -4.87 -14.21 2.91
N GLN A 285 -4.80 -13.80 4.17
CA GLN A 285 -5.99 -13.36 4.90
C GLN A 285 -6.40 -11.97 4.42
N PHE A 286 -7.55 -11.89 3.80
CA PHE A 286 -8.14 -10.64 3.31
C PHE A 286 -9.25 -10.15 4.23
N LEU A 287 -9.66 -8.93 3.95
CA LEU A 287 -10.67 -8.11 4.59
C LEU A 287 -11.75 -8.90 5.34
N ASP A 288 -11.53 -9.05 6.63
CA ASP A 288 -12.53 -9.53 7.58
C ASP A 288 -12.92 -8.37 8.50
N ARG A 289 -14.20 -8.17 8.72
CA ARG A 289 -14.74 -7.05 9.50
C ARG A 289 -14.10 -6.89 10.87
N GLN A 290 -13.74 -8.00 11.52
CA GLN A 290 -13.13 -7.97 12.85
C GLN A 290 -11.64 -7.60 12.78
N SER A 291 -10.95 -8.01 11.72
CA SER A 291 -9.53 -7.74 11.53
C SER A 291 -9.23 -6.33 11.03
N LEU A 292 -10.17 -5.72 10.29
CA LEU A 292 -10.01 -4.35 9.75
C LEU A 292 -9.65 -3.30 10.81
N ILE A 293 -10.19 -3.44 12.04
CA ILE A 293 -9.93 -2.49 13.14
C ILE A 293 -8.61 -2.72 13.87
N VAL A 294 -7.88 -3.79 13.56
CA VAL A 294 -6.62 -4.15 14.22
C VAL A 294 -5.44 -3.42 13.53
N THR A 295 -5.25 -2.17 13.87
CA THR A 295 -4.34 -1.23 13.20
C THR A 295 -2.94 -1.15 13.79
N ALA A 296 -2.51 -2.17 14.55
CA ALA A 296 -1.18 -2.25 15.18
C ALA A 296 -0.79 -1.03 16.04
N GLY A 297 -1.78 -0.34 16.62
CA GLY A 297 -1.58 0.85 17.45
C GLY A 297 -1.64 2.18 16.70
N VAL A 298 -1.80 2.19 15.38
CA VAL A 298 -2.08 3.40 14.61
C VAL A 298 -3.52 3.85 14.90
N PRO A 299 -3.77 5.10 15.32
CA PRO A 299 -5.12 5.57 15.61
C PRO A 299 -6.04 5.47 14.38
N LEU A 300 -7.27 4.99 14.57
CA LEU A 300 -8.27 5.02 13.50
C LEU A 300 -8.68 6.46 13.18
N HIS A 301 -8.88 6.74 11.89
CA HIS A 301 -9.49 7.99 11.43
C HIS A 301 -10.90 8.12 12.02
N PRO A 302 -11.35 9.32 12.48
CA PRO A 302 -12.67 9.48 13.09
C PRO A 302 -13.82 9.01 12.20
N GLY A 303 -13.77 9.29 10.90
CA GLY A 303 -14.73 8.82 9.90
C GLY A 303 -14.73 7.29 9.74
N ALA A 304 -13.54 6.67 9.76
CA ALA A 304 -13.41 5.22 9.74
C ALA A 304 -14.00 4.59 10.99
N ALA A 305 -13.66 5.10 12.17
CA ALA A 305 -14.21 4.64 13.43
C ALA A 305 -15.74 4.78 13.50
N ALA A 306 -16.31 5.84 12.90
CA ALA A 306 -17.75 6.01 12.79
C ALA A 306 -18.38 4.97 11.85
N ALA A 307 -17.74 4.66 10.71
CA ALA A 307 -18.19 3.62 9.79
C ALA A 307 -18.19 2.24 10.47
N TYR A 308 -17.09 1.86 11.11
CA TYR A 308 -17.01 0.59 11.84
C TYR A 308 -18.08 0.45 12.91
N ARG A 309 -18.37 1.51 13.67
CA ARG A 309 -19.47 1.46 14.67
C ARG A 309 -20.84 1.20 14.06
N ARG A 310 -21.12 1.65 12.84
CA ARG A 310 -22.38 1.34 12.14
C ARG A 310 -22.51 -0.13 11.78
N HIS A 311 -21.40 -0.80 11.51
CA HIS A 311 -21.36 -2.20 11.09
C HIS A 311 -21.24 -3.20 12.25
N HIS A 312 -20.79 -2.75 13.42
CA HIS A 312 -20.58 -3.61 14.60
C HIS A 312 -21.62 -3.36 15.72
N GLY A 313 -22.44 -2.31 15.59
CA GLY A 313 -23.52 -1.96 16.54
C GLY A 313 -24.74 -2.78 16.36
#